data_b7a3c6b552082abeb64d8157ff77499f
#
_entry.id   b7a3c6b552082abeb64d8157ff77499f
#
_cell.length_a   1.000
_cell.length_b   1.000
_cell.length_c   1.000
_cell.angle_alpha   90.00
_cell.angle_beta   90.00
_cell.angle_gamma   90.00
#
_symmetry.space_group_name_H-M   'P 1'
#
loop_
_entity.id
_entity.type
_entity.pdbx_description
1 polymer ?
#
loop_
_entity_poly.entity_id
_entity_poly.type
_entity_poly.pdbx_seq_one_letter_code
_entity_poly.pdbx_strand_id
1 'polypeptide(L)'
;PPPAPPPPGASGGQTVFNPAMSVILAGNYANLSRDPATYRIGGFMPGGEIGPGERSFNLGESELTFAANVDPYFFANLTVALGADDSIHAEEAYFKTIALPDGLLLKGGRFFSGVGYLNEIHAHAWDFIDQPLMYQAFLGGQYATDGAQLKWLAPTDLFLEFGAELGNGRHFPGTGLHRNGMNGTALFAHAGNDIGESASWRAGISWMDQRAADRAFDSVDALGAPVLDAFTGSSRLWGADFIYKWAPLGNSIERQFKFQAEYMHRRESGTLVFDTLGSNLGGAYRSSQSGWYAQAVYQFRPRWRVGLRYDSLHSGDPDLGLVTAGVLNARDFSDLAAYDPERVSLMLDWSPSEFTRLRLQFAQDQARRDAHDQQIFLQYLYSIGAHGAHKF
;
A
#
# COMPACT_ATOMS: atom_id res chain seq x y z
N PRO A 1 -47.82 -42.75 -16.61
CA PRO A 1 -46.44 -42.79 -16.97
C PRO A 1 -45.69 -41.67 -16.24
N PRO A 2 -44.56 -41.94 -15.58
CA PRO A 2 -43.77 -40.88 -14.95
C PRO A 2 -43.19 -39.95 -16.01
N PRO A 3 -42.96 -38.66 -15.70
CA PRO A 3 -42.36 -37.72 -16.64
C PRO A 3 -40.93 -38.18 -17.03
N ALA A 4 -40.60 -38.00 -18.30
CA ALA A 4 -39.27 -38.34 -18.81
C ALA A 4 -38.18 -37.52 -18.07
N PRO A 5 -37.02 -38.14 -17.78
CA PRO A 5 -35.93 -37.40 -17.17
C PRO A 5 -35.48 -36.24 -18.10
N PRO A 6 -35.09 -35.09 -17.57
CA PRO A 6 -34.58 -33.97 -18.37
C PRO A 6 -33.32 -34.47 -19.16
N PRO A 7 -33.09 -33.94 -20.37
CA PRO A 7 -31.89 -34.26 -21.13
C PRO A 7 -30.65 -33.90 -20.30
N PRO A 8 -29.55 -34.69 -20.41
CA PRO A 8 -28.31 -34.31 -19.71
C PRO A 8 -27.92 -32.95 -20.21
N GLY A 9 -27.93 -31.99 -19.28
CA GLY A 9 -27.42 -30.66 -19.55
C GLY A 9 -26.01 -30.78 -20.10
N ALA A 10 -25.77 -30.17 -21.24
CA ALA A 10 -24.43 -30.03 -21.78
C ALA A 10 -23.57 -29.42 -20.66
N SER A 11 -22.82 -30.27 -19.99
CA SER A 11 -21.67 -29.85 -19.22
C SER A 11 -20.72 -29.27 -20.25
N GLY A 12 -20.83 -27.96 -20.47
CA GLY A 12 -19.81 -27.20 -21.16
C GLY A 12 -18.51 -27.57 -20.47
N GLY A 13 -17.65 -28.28 -21.19
CA GLY A 13 -16.36 -28.69 -20.66
C GLY A 13 -15.67 -27.46 -20.12
N GLN A 14 -15.65 -27.33 -18.81
CA GLN A 14 -14.70 -26.45 -18.14
C GLN A 14 -13.35 -27.06 -18.51
N THR A 15 -12.72 -26.50 -19.52
CA THR A 15 -11.32 -26.78 -19.81
C THR A 15 -10.58 -26.48 -18.52
N VAL A 16 -9.80 -27.45 -18.04
CA VAL A 16 -8.98 -27.39 -16.81
C VAL A 16 -8.07 -26.12 -16.77
N PHE A 17 -8.03 -25.37 -17.83
CA PHE A 17 -7.22 -24.18 -18.10
C PHE A 17 -8.02 -22.88 -18.32
N ASN A 18 -9.22 -22.75 -17.83
CA ASN A 18 -9.93 -21.47 -17.92
C ASN A 18 -9.70 -20.65 -16.66
N PRO A 19 -8.77 -19.66 -16.67
CA PRO A 19 -8.52 -18.84 -15.48
C PRO A 19 -9.78 -18.05 -15.11
N ALA A 20 -10.02 -17.89 -13.82
CA ALA A 20 -10.97 -16.91 -13.34
C ALA A 20 -10.45 -15.51 -13.73
N MET A 21 -11.32 -14.73 -14.38
CA MET A 21 -11.01 -13.37 -14.82
C MET A 21 -11.87 -12.40 -14.04
N SER A 22 -11.26 -11.32 -13.53
CA SER A 22 -11.97 -10.18 -12.97
C SER A 22 -11.42 -8.89 -13.52
N VAL A 23 -12.30 -7.91 -13.65
CA VAL A 23 -11.97 -6.55 -14.05
C VAL A 23 -12.53 -5.59 -13.01
N ILE A 24 -11.69 -4.73 -12.49
CA ILE A 24 -12.09 -3.58 -11.69
C ILE A 24 -11.95 -2.34 -12.56
N LEU A 25 -13.04 -1.62 -12.77
CA LEU A 25 -13.02 -0.33 -13.44
C LEU A 25 -13.20 0.76 -12.40
N ALA A 26 -12.23 1.66 -12.33
CA ALA A 26 -12.25 2.79 -11.42
C ALA A 26 -12.24 4.11 -12.21
N GLY A 27 -13.01 5.08 -11.75
CA GLY A 27 -12.97 6.43 -12.26
C GLY A 27 -13.11 7.42 -11.11
N ASN A 28 -12.37 8.52 -11.20
CA ASN A 28 -12.32 9.54 -10.18
C ASN A 28 -12.65 10.92 -10.76
N TYR A 29 -13.20 11.77 -9.91
CA TYR A 29 -13.18 13.21 -10.08
C TYR A 29 -12.51 13.81 -8.86
N ALA A 30 -11.46 14.62 -9.06
CA ALA A 30 -10.73 15.27 -7.99
C ALA A 30 -10.75 16.79 -8.13
N ASN A 31 -11.11 17.47 -7.03
CA ASN A 31 -10.99 18.92 -6.88
C ASN A 31 -9.96 19.18 -5.78
N LEU A 32 -8.81 19.71 -6.17
CA LEU A 32 -7.67 19.95 -5.30
C LEU A 32 -7.39 21.45 -5.25
N SER A 33 -7.30 22.02 -4.05
CA SER A 33 -7.03 23.45 -3.88
C SER A 33 -5.57 23.81 -4.22
N ARG A 34 -4.65 22.83 -4.19
CA ARG A 34 -3.25 23.00 -4.54
C ARG A 34 -2.88 22.21 -5.79
N ASP A 35 -1.85 22.66 -6.49
CA ASP A 35 -1.34 21.96 -7.67
C ASP A 35 -0.73 20.60 -7.27
N PRO A 36 -1.27 19.45 -7.78
CA PRO A 36 -0.74 18.14 -7.47
C PRO A 36 0.72 17.93 -7.94
N ALA A 37 1.17 18.59 -9.00
CA ALA A 37 2.55 18.51 -9.48
C ALA A 37 3.58 19.00 -8.44
N THR A 38 3.14 19.84 -7.49
CA THR A 38 3.98 20.33 -6.39
C THR A 38 3.88 19.49 -5.13
N TYR A 39 3.24 18.31 -5.19
CA TYR A 39 3.05 17.50 -4.00
C TYR A 39 4.36 16.97 -3.47
N ARG A 40 4.58 17.15 -2.17
CA ARG A 40 5.71 16.64 -1.40
C ARG A 40 5.22 16.31 0.01
N ILE A 41 5.86 15.38 0.65
CA ILE A 41 5.67 15.09 2.07
C ILE A 41 6.87 15.71 2.79
N GLY A 42 6.66 16.86 3.42
CA GLY A 42 7.74 17.64 4.05
C GLY A 42 8.50 16.81 5.08
N GLY A 43 9.84 16.91 5.06
CA GLY A 43 10.73 16.16 5.94
C GLY A 43 11.05 14.73 5.49
N PHE A 44 10.50 14.27 4.37
CA PHE A 44 10.70 12.91 3.86
C PHE A 44 11.26 12.92 2.45
N MET A 45 12.22 12.03 2.16
CA MET A 45 12.67 11.81 0.80
C MET A 45 11.51 11.25 -0.03
N PRO A 46 11.13 11.89 -1.14
CA PRO A 46 10.08 11.38 -2.00
C PRO A 46 10.50 10.10 -2.70
N GLY A 47 9.52 9.29 -3.09
CA GLY A 47 9.74 8.07 -3.86
C GLY A 47 8.45 7.32 -4.09
N GLY A 48 8.42 6.48 -5.13
CA GLY A 48 7.23 5.75 -5.54
C GLY A 48 6.10 6.67 -6.04
N GLU A 49 4.88 6.18 -5.95
CA GLU A 49 3.67 6.89 -6.37
C GLU A 49 3.03 7.57 -5.16
N ILE A 50 3.24 8.86 -5.01
CA ILE A 50 2.72 9.65 -3.90
C ILE A 50 1.83 10.80 -4.38
N GLY A 51 0.91 11.23 -3.51
CA GLY A 51 0.07 12.40 -3.77
C GLY A 51 -1.39 12.06 -4.09
N PRO A 52 -2.20 13.10 -4.32
CA PRO A 52 -3.65 12.97 -4.50
C PRO A 52 -4.07 12.59 -5.93
N GLY A 53 -3.13 12.38 -6.86
CA GLY A 53 -3.42 12.19 -8.27
C GLY A 53 -3.78 13.49 -9.01
N GLU A 54 -4.35 13.37 -10.20
CA GLU A 54 -4.66 14.50 -11.08
C GLU A 54 -5.99 15.17 -10.73
N ARG A 55 -6.10 16.46 -11.09
CA ARG A 55 -7.36 17.23 -11.00
C ARG A 55 -8.37 16.81 -12.06
N SER A 56 -9.67 17.08 -11.79
CA SER A 56 -10.78 16.83 -12.70
C SER A 56 -11.07 15.33 -12.86
N PHE A 57 -11.68 14.95 -13.98
CA PHE A 57 -11.96 13.55 -14.29
C PHE A 57 -10.68 12.84 -14.71
N ASN A 58 -10.40 11.72 -14.06
CA ASN A 58 -9.28 10.84 -14.38
C ASN A 58 -9.70 9.39 -14.20
N LEU A 59 -8.94 8.50 -14.81
CA LEU A 59 -9.05 7.09 -14.51
C LEU A 59 -8.47 6.87 -13.10
N GLY A 60 -9.23 6.15 -12.27
CA GLY A 60 -8.64 5.52 -11.10
C GLY A 60 -7.83 4.33 -11.55
N GLU A 61 -7.07 3.76 -10.65
CA GLU A 61 -6.38 2.50 -10.91
C GLU A 61 -7.41 1.40 -11.23
N SER A 62 -7.39 0.96 -12.47
CA SER A 62 -8.26 -0.11 -12.98
C SER A 62 -7.46 -1.39 -13.11
N GLU A 63 -7.99 -2.52 -12.69
CA GLU A 63 -7.24 -3.77 -12.59
C GLU A 63 -7.86 -4.87 -13.44
N LEU A 64 -7.00 -5.68 -14.05
CA LEU A 64 -7.36 -6.91 -14.73
C LEU A 64 -6.61 -8.07 -14.07
N THR A 65 -7.35 -8.99 -13.47
CA THR A 65 -6.79 -10.15 -12.76
C THR A 65 -7.11 -11.44 -13.46
N PHE A 66 -6.10 -12.30 -13.59
CA PHE A 66 -6.19 -13.69 -14.02
C PHE A 66 -5.70 -14.58 -12.89
N ALA A 67 -6.52 -15.52 -12.46
CA ALA A 67 -6.19 -16.43 -11.37
C ALA A 67 -6.62 -17.86 -11.68
N ALA A 68 -5.74 -18.83 -11.44
CA ALA A 68 -6.04 -20.24 -11.67
C ALA A 68 -5.24 -21.17 -10.77
N ASN A 69 -5.82 -22.32 -10.43
CA ASN A 69 -5.03 -23.47 -10.03
C ASN A 69 -4.34 -24.02 -11.28
N VAL A 70 -3.02 -24.03 -11.28
CA VAL A 70 -2.21 -24.57 -12.39
C VAL A 70 -2.28 -26.11 -12.39
N ASP A 71 -2.19 -26.68 -11.20
CA ASP A 71 -2.26 -28.10 -10.91
C ASP A 71 -2.72 -28.31 -9.43
N PRO A 72 -2.77 -29.52 -8.89
CA PRO A 72 -3.14 -29.75 -7.50
C PRO A 72 -2.21 -29.13 -6.45
N TYR A 73 -1.03 -28.66 -6.84
CA TYR A 73 0.01 -28.15 -5.93
C TYR A 73 0.21 -26.66 -5.99
N PHE A 74 -0.12 -26.03 -7.14
CA PHE A 74 0.18 -24.63 -7.39
C PHE A 74 -1.03 -23.83 -7.87
N PHE A 75 -1.11 -22.62 -7.35
CA PHE A 75 -1.99 -21.56 -7.81
C PHE A 75 -1.16 -20.43 -8.41
N ALA A 76 -1.62 -19.82 -9.49
CA ALA A 76 -1.00 -18.65 -10.11
C ALA A 76 -1.96 -17.46 -10.14
N ASN A 77 -1.39 -16.27 -10.01
CA ASN A 77 -2.09 -14.98 -10.10
C ASN A 77 -1.31 -14.01 -10.96
N LEU A 78 -2.02 -13.28 -11.82
CA LEU A 78 -1.51 -12.14 -12.56
C LEU A 78 -2.52 -11.00 -12.41
N THR A 79 -2.10 -9.88 -11.80
CA THR A 79 -2.86 -8.64 -11.73
C THR A 79 -2.11 -7.55 -12.49
N VAL A 80 -2.79 -6.97 -13.46
CA VAL A 80 -2.29 -5.87 -14.29
C VAL A 80 -3.13 -4.63 -13.98
N ALA A 81 -2.48 -3.54 -13.61
CA ALA A 81 -3.10 -2.26 -13.38
C ALA A 81 -2.93 -1.33 -14.58
N LEU A 82 -3.97 -0.56 -14.85
CA LEU A 82 -3.97 0.59 -15.75
C LEU A 82 -4.00 1.85 -14.89
N GLY A 83 -2.91 2.60 -14.91
CA GLY A 83 -2.76 3.86 -14.19
C GLY A 83 -3.50 5.03 -14.85
N ALA A 84 -3.68 6.11 -14.09
CA ALA A 84 -4.31 7.33 -14.58
C ALA A 84 -3.49 8.05 -15.69
N ASP A 85 -2.22 7.75 -15.80
CA ASP A 85 -1.26 8.24 -16.80
C ASP A 85 -1.18 7.36 -18.06
N ASP A 86 -2.16 6.47 -18.28
CA ASP A 86 -2.20 5.47 -19.34
C ASP A 86 -1.07 4.42 -19.25
N SER A 87 -0.33 4.37 -18.14
CA SER A 87 0.67 3.32 -17.90
C SER A 87 0.01 1.96 -17.63
N ILE A 88 0.67 0.89 -18.07
CA ILE A 88 0.25 -0.49 -17.78
C ILE A 88 1.40 -1.16 -17.05
N HIS A 89 1.13 -1.66 -15.85
CA HIS A 89 2.13 -2.36 -15.06
C HIS A 89 1.56 -3.60 -14.37
N ALA A 90 2.41 -4.59 -14.13
CA ALA A 90 2.03 -5.75 -13.34
C ALA A 90 2.19 -5.40 -11.86
N GLU A 91 1.08 -5.35 -11.13
CA GLU A 91 1.11 -5.19 -9.67
C GLU A 91 1.53 -6.47 -8.98
N GLU A 92 0.89 -7.59 -9.36
CA GLU A 92 1.23 -8.91 -8.87
C GLU A 92 1.36 -9.90 -10.03
N ALA A 93 2.39 -10.75 -9.98
CA ALA A 93 2.62 -11.84 -10.91
C ALA A 93 3.35 -12.97 -10.16
N TYR A 94 2.59 -13.89 -9.54
CA TYR A 94 3.17 -14.90 -8.67
C TYR A 94 2.51 -16.26 -8.80
N PHE A 95 3.24 -17.28 -8.37
CA PHE A 95 2.68 -18.56 -8.00
C PHE A 95 2.74 -18.76 -6.49
N LYS A 96 1.84 -19.59 -5.94
CA LYS A 96 1.90 -20.05 -4.56
C LYS A 96 1.56 -21.52 -4.46
N THR A 97 2.16 -22.19 -3.48
CA THR A 97 1.80 -23.58 -3.16
C THR A 97 0.45 -23.64 -2.46
N ILE A 98 -0.33 -24.70 -2.72
CA ILE A 98 -1.65 -24.91 -2.12
C ILE A 98 -1.78 -26.26 -1.40
N ALA A 99 -0.75 -27.08 -1.44
CA ALA A 99 -0.76 -28.45 -0.88
C ALA A 99 0.43 -28.76 0.02
N LEU A 100 1.13 -27.73 0.54
CA LEU A 100 2.16 -27.98 1.53
C LEU A 100 1.53 -28.36 2.89
N PRO A 101 2.12 -29.34 3.60
CA PRO A 101 1.62 -29.75 4.91
C PRO A 101 1.90 -28.69 5.99
N ASP A 102 1.30 -28.91 7.17
CA ASP A 102 1.60 -28.23 8.43
C ASP A 102 1.46 -26.69 8.39
N GLY A 103 0.55 -26.18 7.55
CA GLY A 103 0.26 -24.75 7.44
C GLY A 103 1.32 -23.94 6.69
N LEU A 104 2.25 -24.59 5.99
CA LEU A 104 3.26 -23.93 5.19
C LEU A 104 2.71 -23.46 3.85
N LEU A 105 3.15 -22.27 3.42
CA LEU A 105 2.87 -21.70 2.11
C LEU A 105 4.14 -21.06 1.55
N LEU A 106 4.51 -21.42 0.34
CA LEU A 106 5.58 -20.77 -0.43
C LEU A 106 4.96 -19.97 -1.58
N LYS A 107 5.34 -18.69 -1.73
CA LYS A 107 4.96 -17.83 -2.84
C LYS A 107 6.23 -17.34 -3.55
N GLY A 108 6.22 -17.26 -4.88
CA GLY A 108 7.34 -16.76 -5.66
C GLY A 108 6.87 -15.91 -6.84
N GLY A 109 7.59 -14.85 -7.15
CA GLY A 109 7.25 -13.88 -8.20
C GLY A 109 7.14 -12.47 -7.65
N ARG A 110 6.31 -11.62 -8.28
CA ARG A 110 5.96 -10.30 -7.78
C ARG A 110 4.71 -10.36 -6.93
N PHE A 111 4.76 -9.83 -5.72
CA PHE A 111 3.62 -9.81 -4.79
C PHE A 111 3.73 -8.64 -3.82
N PHE A 112 2.59 -8.19 -3.32
CA PHE A 112 2.57 -7.24 -2.20
C PHE A 112 3.06 -7.93 -0.92
N SER A 113 3.97 -7.24 -0.24
CA SER A 113 4.58 -7.72 1.01
C SER A 113 3.56 -7.78 2.14
N GLY A 114 3.72 -8.74 3.06
CA GLY A 114 2.94 -8.86 4.28
C GLY A 114 3.30 -7.84 5.38
N VAL A 115 4.09 -6.81 5.07
CA VAL A 115 4.43 -5.73 6.00
C VAL A 115 3.24 -4.80 6.19
N GLY A 116 2.74 -4.69 7.42
CA GLY A 116 1.52 -3.94 7.74
C GLY A 116 0.26 -4.69 7.30
N TYR A 117 -0.89 -4.06 7.51
CA TYR A 117 -2.19 -4.61 7.11
C TYR A 117 -2.63 -4.15 5.73
N LEU A 118 -2.54 -2.84 5.47
CA LEU A 118 -3.09 -2.26 4.24
C LEU A 118 -2.27 -2.63 3.00
N ASN A 119 -0.99 -2.98 3.17
CA ASN A 119 -0.09 -3.24 2.05
C ASN A 119 -0.51 -4.44 1.17
N GLU A 120 -1.07 -5.49 1.76
CA GLU A 120 -1.56 -6.66 1.01
C GLU A 120 -2.95 -6.46 0.36
N ILE A 121 -3.57 -5.29 0.55
CA ILE A 121 -4.94 -5.01 0.09
C ILE A 121 -4.88 -4.11 -1.15
N HIS A 122 -5.42 -4.57 -2.27
CA HIS A 122 -5.49 -3.79 -3.51
C HIS A 122 -6.28 -2.49 -3.34
N ALA A 123 -5.94 -1.46 -4.11
CA ALA A 123 -6.48 -0.12 -4.00
C ALA A 123 -8.01 -0.05 -4.07
N HIS A 124 -8.63 -0.85 -4.93
CA HIS A 124 -10.09 -0.91 -5.07
C HIS A 124 -10.81 -1.41 -3.79
N ALA A 125 -10.11 -2.12 -2.90
CA ALA A 125 -10.66 -2.64 -1.65
C ALA A 125 -10.44 -1.73 -0.43
N TRP A 126 -9.67 -0.66 -0.57
CA TRP A 126 -9.46 0.30 0.52
C TRP A 126 -10.76 1.00 0.92
N ASP A 127 -10.82 1.43 2.18
CA ASP A 127 -11.96 2.20 2.70
C ASP A 127 -11.91 3.67 2.28
N PHE A 128 -10.74 4.23 1.98
CA PHE A 128 -10.52 5.58 1.47
C PHE A 128 -9.96 5.52 0.06
N ILE A 129 -10.10 6.61 -0.70
CA ILE A 129 -9.63 6.68 -2.10
C ILE A 129 -8.12 6.59 -2.18
N ASP A 130 -7.44 7.15 -1.19
CA ASP A 130 -6.00 7.32 -1.12
C ASP A 130 -5.39 6.54 0.03
N GLN A 131 -4.10 6.28 -0.08
CA GLN A 131 -3.33 5.64 0.98
C GLN A 131 -3.07 6.59 2.14
N PRO A 132 -2.89 6.06 3.37
CA PRO A 132 -2.36 6.83 4.49
C PRO A 132 -1.02 7.48 4.15
N LEU A 133 -0.78 8.70 4.70
CA LEU A 133 0.49 9.42 4.51
C LEU A 133 1.71 8.57 4.88
N MET A 134 1.56 7.71 5.88
CA MET A 134 2.61 6.80 6.33
C MET A 134 3.07 5.84 5.23
N TYR A 135 2.14 5.26 4.48
CA TYR A 135 2.44 4.37 3.36
C TYR A 135 3.15 5.12 2.23
N GLN A 136 2.67 6.31 1.90
CA GLN A 136 3.29 7.17 0.89
C GLN A 136 4.73 7.55 1.29
N ALA A 137 4.96 7.96 2.54
CA ALA A 137 6.27 8.42 3.01
C ALA A 137 7.30 7.28 3.17
N PHE A 138 6.87 6.10 3.60
CA PHE A 138 7.79 5.02 3.95
C PHE A 138 7.92 3.93 2.91
N LEU A 139 6.87 3.67 2.14
CA LEU A 139 6.80 2.61 1.15
C LEU A 139 6.63 3.13 -0.28
N GLY A 140 6.45 4.45 -0.46
CA GLY A 140 6.22 5.07 -1.78
C GLY A 140 4.88 4.65 -2.40
N GLY A 141 3.91 4.34 -1.57
CA GLY A 141 2.65 3.73 -1.92
C GLY A 141 2.53 2.30 -1.40
N GLN A 142 2.15 1.35 -2.23
CA GLN A 142 2.18 -0.07 -1.87
C GLN A 142 3.55 -0.68 -2.17
N TYR A 143 4.07 -1.42 -1.20
CA TYR A 143 5.34 -2.12 -1.37
C TYR A 143 5.12 -3.51 -1.96
N ALA A 144 5.53 -3.68 -3.20
CA ALA A 144 5.67 -4.96 -3.86
C ALA A 144 7.12 -5.43 -3.86
N THR A 145 7.35 -6.74 -3.92
CA THR A 145 8.68 -7.31 -4.10
C THR A 145 8.68 -8.38 -5.18
N ASP A 146 9.75 -8.43 -5.97
CA ASP A 146 10.05 -9.56 -6.85
C ASP A 146 10.96 -10.51 -6.08
N GLY A 147 10.40 -11.66 -5.63
CA GLY A 147 11.14 -12.51 -4.71
C GLY A 147 10.41 -13.78 -4.30
N ALA A 148 10.70 -14.24 -3.11
CA ALA A 148 10.05 -15.39 -2.48
C ALA A 148 9.53 -15.02 -1.09
N GLN A 149 8.39 -15.58 -0.72
CA GLN A 149 7.76 -15.46 0.59
C GLN A 149 7.47 -16.85 1.14
N LEU A 150 7.86 -17.11 2.37
CA LEU A 150 7.47 -18.27 3.14
C LEU A 150 6.54 -17.81 4.25
N LYS A 151 5.33 -18.40 4.32
CA LYS A 151 4.39 -18.23 5.43
C LYS A 151 4.19 -19.54 6.17
N TRP A 152 3.97 -19.44 7.47
CA TRP A 152 3.58 -20.55 8.32
C TRP A 152 2.40 -20.15 9.20
N LEU A 153 1.30 -20.85 9.02
CA LEU A 153 0.13 -20.76 9.88
C LEU A 153 0.26 -21.81 10.97
N ALA A 154 0.43 -21.36 12.21
CA ALA A 154 0.59 -22.27 13.36
C ALA A 154 -0.71 -23.04 13.63
N PRO A 155 -0.64 -24.34 14.00
CA PRO A 155 -1.80 -25.15 14.30
C PRO A 155 -2.33 -24.88 15.73
N THR A 156 -2.82 -23.67 15.96
CA THR A 156 -3.33 -23.18 17.24
C THR A 156 -4.77 -22.69 17.10
N ASP A 157 -5.54 -22.65 18.20
CA ASP A 157 -6.89 -22.08 18.21
C ASP A 157 -6.87 -20.57 17.94
N LEU A 158 -5.82 -19.90 18.34
CA LEU A 158 -5.53 -18.52 17.97
C LEU A 158 -5.00 -18.49 16.52
N PHE A 159 -5.56 -17.65 15.64
CA PHE A 159 -4.91 -17.35 14.38
C PHE A 159 -3.50 -16.80 14.67
N LEU A 160 -2.49 -17.51 14.21
CA LEU A 160 -1.09 -17.11 14.38
C LEU A 160 -0.30 -17.45 13.12
N GLU A 161 0.08 -16.41 12.38
CA GLU A 161 0.81 -16.51 11.12
C GLU A 161 2.19 -15.84 11.26
N PHE A 162 3.21 -16.48 10.73
CA PHE A 162 4.56 -15.94 10.59
C PHE A 162 4.94 -15.91 9.13
N GLY A 163 5.65 -14.87 8.70
CA GLY A 163 6.11 -14.74 7.33
C GLY A 163 7.53 -14.21 7.24
N ALA A 164 8.24 -14.69 6.22
CA ALA A 164 9.56 -14.22 5.83
C ALA A 164 9.63 -14.01 4.32
N GLU A 165 10.25 -12.91 3.90
CA GLU A 165 10.37 -12.52 2.50
C GLU A 165 11.81 -12.18 2.15
N LEU A 166 12.19 -12.57 0.94
CA LEU A 166 13.47 -12.23 0.35
C LEU A 166 13.19 -11.71 -1.07
N GLY A 167 13.69 -10.53 -1.39
CA GLY A 167 13.42 -9.89 -2.66
C GLY A 167 14.61 -9.16 -3.26
N ASN A 168 14.42 -8.67 -4.49
CA ASN A 168 15.46 -7.97 -5.23
C ASN A 168 15.73 -6.54 -4.71
N GLY A 169 14.82 -5.97 -3.89
CA GLY A 169 14.95 -4.63 -3.32
C GLY A 169 14.84 -3.49 -4.32
N ARG A 170 14.12 -3.71 -5.47
CA ARG A 170 14.04 -2.69 -6.52
C ARG A 170 13.00 -1.60 -6.26
N HIS A 171 11.98 -1.90 -5.47
CA HIS A 171 10.92 -0.94 -5.16
C HIS A 171 11.31 -0.05 -3.97
N PHE A 172 10.84 1.20 -3.97
CA PHE A 172 11.04 2.11 -2.84
C PHE A 172 10.64 1.44 -1.51
N PRO A 173 11.43 1.58 -0.43
CA PRO A 173 12.58 2.46 -0.24
C PRO A 173 13.93 1.89 -0.73
N GLY A 174 13.93 0.71 -1.35
CA GLY A 174 15.11 0.16 -2.03
C GLY A 174 15.29 0.75 -3.43
N THR A 175 16.41 0.42 -4.05
CA THR A 175 16.69 0.65 -5.49
C THR A 175 17.77 -0.32 -5.97
N GLY A 176 17.70 -1.57 -5.60
CA GLY A 176 18.73 -2.58 -5.83
C GLY A 176 19.07 -2.90 -7.29
N LEU A 177 18.93 -1.95 -8.19
CA LEU A 177 19.20 -2.11 -9.60
C LEU A 177 20.66 -2.51 -9.88
N HIS A 178 20.84 -3.43 -10.82
CA HIS A 178 22.15 -3.88 -11.34
C HIS A 178 23.04 -4.64 -10.34
N ARG A 179 22.48 -5.17 -9.25
CA ARG A 179 23.21 -6.01 -8.30
C ARG A 179 22.69 -7.43 -8.30
N ASN A 180 23.58 -8.40 -8.24
CA ASN A 180 23.24 -9.78 -7.96
C ASN A 180 22.90 -9.92 -6.47
N GLY A 181 21.91 -10.77 -6.15
CA GLY A 181 21.58 -11.11 -4.78
C GLY A 181 20.27 -10.52 -4.26
N MET A 182 20.01 -10.76 -2.98
CA MET A 182 18.83 -10.32 -2.26
C MET A 182 19.13 -8.98 -1.58
N ASN A 183 18.44 -7.91 -1.98
CA ASN A 183 18.65 -6.56 -1.46
C ASN A 183 17.52 -6.08 -0.55
N GLY A 184 16.47 -6.91 -0.40
CA GLY A 184 15.34 -6.66 0.47
C GLY A 184 14.96 -7.90 1.27
N THR A 185 14.68 -7.71 2.56
CA THR A 185 14.19 -8.74 3.47
C THR A 185 13.03 -8.18 4.28
N ALA A 186 11.98 -8.96 4.48
CA ALA A 186 10.92 -8.62 5.42
C ALA A 186 10.57 -9.82 6.29
N LEU A 187 10.16 -9.54 7.53
CA LEU A 187 9.64 -10.49 8.50
C LEU A 187 8.36 -9.93 9.09
N PHE A 188 7.36 -10.78 9.29
CA PHE A 188 6.12 -10.37 9.95
C PHE A 188 5.51 -11.49 10.75
N ALA A 189 4.70 -11.11 11.73
CA ALA A 189 3.88 -12.02 12.51
C ALA A 189 2.51 -11.39 12.74
N HIS A 190 1.46 -12.19 12.61
CA HIS A 190 0.08 -11.78 12.77
C HIS A 190 -0.61 -12.70 13.78
N ALA A 191 -1.40 -12.12 14.67
CA ALA A 191 -2.26 -12.84 15.59
C ALA A 191 -3.68 -12.30 15.49
N GLY A 192 -4.67 -13.16 15.67
CA GLY A 192 -6.07 -12.74 15.62
C GLY A 192 -7.00 -13.76 16.25
N ASN A 193 -8.18 -13.31 16.64
CA ASN A 193 -9.21 -14.18 17.19
C ASN A 193 -10.60 -13.52 17.07
N ASP A 194 -11.61 -14.34 17.25
CA ASP A 194 -12.99 -13.88 17.42
C ASP A 194 -13.26 -13.47 18.87
N ILE A 195 -14.10 -12.48 19.06
CA ILE A 195 -14.64 -12.06 20.37
C ILE A 195 -16.14 -12.32 20.35
N GLY A 196 -16.52 -13.52 20.79
CA GLY A 196 -17.88 -14.01 20.67
C GLY A 196 -18.32 -14.14 19.22
N GLU A 197 -19.63 -13.99 18.96
CA GLU A 197 -20.22 -14.13 17.64
C GLU A 197 -20.21 -12.83 16.81
N SER A 198 -19.88 -11.71 17.43
CA SER A 198 -20.10 -10.38 16.84
C SER A 198 -18.85 -9.61 16.49
N ALA A 199 -17.70 -10.02 16.97
CA ALA A 199 -16.48 -9.24 16.76
C ALA A 199 -15.27 -10.13 16.49
N SER A 200 -14.29 -9.56 15.81
CA SER A 200 -12.98 -10.17 15.59
C SER A 200 -11.88 -9.10 15.61
N TRP A 201 -10.68 -9.52 15.90
CA TRP A 201 -9.51 -8.66 15.90
C TRP A 201 -8.32 -9.36 15.23
N ARG A 202 -7.43 -8.55 14.67
CA ARG A 202 -6.11 -8.96 14.20
C ARG A 202 -5.09 -7.91 14.63
N ALA A 203 -3.93 -8.36 15.07
CA ALA A 203 -2.77 -7.52 15.35
C ALA A 203 -1.55 -8.07 14.60
N GLY A 204 -0.66 -7.20 14.19
CA GLY A 204 0.55 -7.57 13.48
C GLY A 204 1.76 -6.78 13.94
N ILE A 205 2.93 -7.39 13.77
CA ILE A 205 4.24 -6.72 13.85
C ILE A 205 5.05 -7.08 12.61
N SER A 206 5.83 -6.13 12.12
CA SER A 206 6.63 -6.33 10.92
C SER A 206 7.99 -5.63 11.03
N TRP A 207 8.94 -6.16 10.29
CA TRP A 207 10.27 -5.60 10.12
C TRP A 207 10.72 -5.75 8.67
N MET A 208 11.38 -4.73 8.14
CA MET A 208 11.91 -4.72 6.78
C MET A 208 13.29 -4.06 6.75
N ASP A 209 14.22 -4.63 6.00
CA ASP A 209 15.54 -4.04 5.67
C ASP A 209 15.70 -3.98 4.15
N GLN A 210 15.94 -2.78 3.64
CA GLN A 210 16.10 -2.49 2.21
C GLN A 210 17.41 -1.77 1.96
N ARG A 211 17.99 -2.02 0.78
CA ARG A 211 19.19 -1.36 0.30
C ARG A 211 18.84 -0.39 -0.80
N ALA A 212 19.18 0.88 -0.61
CA ALA A 212 19.13 1.90 -1.66
C ALA A 212 20.52 2.06 -2.30
N ALA A 213 20.56 2.13 -3.62
CA ALA A 213 21.76 2.48 -4.39
C ALA A 213 21.36 3.59 -5.36
N ASP A 214 21.89 4.77 -5.13
CA ASP A 214 21.62 5.97 -5.94
C ASP A 214 20.11 6.26 -6.09
N ARG A 215 19.37 6.18 -4.95
CA ARG A 215 17.96 6.54 -4.90
C ARG A 215 17.82 8.03 -5.13
N ALA A 216 17.62 8.41 -6.39
CA ALA A 216 17.51 9.79 -6.82
C ALA A 216 16.14 10.39 -6.47
N PHE A 217 16.11 11.66 -6.16
CA PHE A 217 14.90 12.45 -5.96
C PHE A 217 15.15 13.93 -6.31
N ASP A 218 14.11 14.57 -6.86
CA ASP A 218 14.13 16.00 -7.15
C ASP A 218 14.03 16.81 -5.86
N SER A 219 14.85 17.85 -5.74
CA SER A 219 14.85 18.80 -4.65
C SER A 219 15.17 20.22 -5.15
N VAL A 220 15.30 21.16 -4.24
CA VAL A 220 15.70 22.55 -4.56
C VAL A 220 16.84 22.99 -3.65
N ASP A 221 17.78 23.77 -4.20
CA ASP A 221 18.85 24.36 -3.44
C ASP A 221 18.37 25.58 -2.59
N ALA A 222 19.28 26.19 -1.84
CA ALA A 222 19.01 27.36 -0.99
C ALA A 222 18.52 28.59 -1.79
N LEU A 223 18.71 28.63 -3.10
CA LEU A 223 18.27 29.70 -4.00
C LEU A 223 16.95 29.36 -4.72
N GLY A 224 16.41 28.13 -4.52
CA GLY A 224 15.22 27.63 -5.18
C GLY A 224 15.46 27.06 -6.58
N ALA A 225 16.73 26.83 -6.96
CA ALA A 225 17.03 26.15 -8.23
C ALA A 225 16.83 24.62 -8.09
N PRO A 226 16.25 23.95 -9.11
CA PRO A 226 16.05 22.52 -9.08
C PRO A 226 17.40 21.77 -9.09
N VAL A 227 17.53 20.78 -8.23
CA VAL A 227 18.70 19.90 -8.14
C VAL A 227 18.22 18.44 -8.02
N LEU A 228 19.07 17.51 -8.43
CA LEU A 228 18.83 16.08 -8.30
C LEU A 228 19.72 15.52 -7.19
N ASP A 229 19.12 15.12 -6.08
CA ASP A 229 19.84 14.49 -4.98
C ASP A 229 19.75 12.96 -5.08
N ALA A 230 20.69 12.24 -4.45
CA ALA A 230 20.66 10.78 -4.43
C ALA A 230 21.11 10.20 -3.09
N PHE A 231 20.41 9.18 -2.62
CA PHE A 231 20.73 8.46 -1.39
C PHE A 231 21.22 7.05 -1.69
N THR A 232 22.35 6.67 -1.09
CA THR A 232 22.87 5.31 -1.08
C THR A 232 23.09 4.85 0.35
N GLY A 233 22.41 3.76 0.75
CA GLY A 233 22.47 3.29 2.14
C GLY A 233 21.47 2.19 2.46
N SER A 234 21.18 2.03 3.75
CA SER A 234 20.16 1.11 4.26
C SER A 234 18.94 1.87 4.77
N SER A 235 17.76 1.29 4.51
CA SER A 235 16.47 1.72 5.05
C SER A 235 15.87 0.57 5.85
N ARG A 236 15.68 0.75 7.16
CA ARG A 236 15.09 -0.23 8.08
C ARG A 236 13.77 0.28 8.62
N LEU A 237 12.75 -0.54 8.51
CA LEU A 237 11.40 -0.20 8.94
C LEU A 237 10.90 -1.22 9.96
N TRP A 238 10.24 -0.73 11.01
CA TRP A 238 9.44 -1.50 11.94
C TRP A 238 7.99 -1.05 11.82
N GLY A 239 7.07 -2.01 11.88
CA GLY A 239 5.64 -1.75 11.82
C GLY A 239 4.87 -2.49 12.89
N ALA A 240 3.74 -1.91 13.29
CA ALA A 240 2.70 -2.56 14.08
C ALA A 240 1.34 -2.20 13.50
N ASP A 241 0.42 -3.15 13.43
CA ASP A 241 -0.92 -2.97 12.92
C ASP A 241 -1.96 -3.57 13.88
N PHE A 242 -3.16 -2.99 13.87
CA PHE A 242 -4.29 -3.48 14.63
C PHE A 242 -5.59 -3.22 13.87
N ILE A 243 -6.41 -4.26 13.75
CA ILE A 243 -7.72 -4.21 13.13
C ILE A 243 -8.75 -4.82 14.07
N TYR A 244 -9.87 -4.14 14.20
CA TYR A 244 -11.04 -4.63 14.92
C TYR A 244 -12.26 -4.54 14.01
N LYS A 245 -13.04 -5.61 13.92
CA LYS A 245 -14.29 -5.67 13.16
C LYS A 245 -15.42 -6.10 14.08
N TRP A 246 -16.56 -5.48 13.90
CA TRP A 246 -17.78 -5.81 14.63
C TRP A 246 -18.98 -5.78 13.70
N ALA A 247 -19.84 -6.78 13.86
CA ALA A 247 -21.15 -6.85 13.23
C ALA A 247 -22.13 -7.59 14.17
N PRO A 248 -23.37 -7.12 14.36
CA PRO A 248 -24.32 -7.77 15.26
C PRO A 248 -24.54 -9.24 14.87
N LEU A 249 -24.28 -10.17 15.77
CA LEU A 249 -24.40 -11.62 15.54
C LEU A 249 -23.68 -12.10 14.26
N GLY A 250 -22.56 -11.48 13.91
CA GLY A 250 -21.83 -11.78 12.67
C GLY A 250 -22.49 -11.27 11.39
N ASN A 251 -23.64 -10.62 11.45
CA ASN A 251 -24.37 -10.11 10.28
C ASN A 251 -23.89 -8.71 9.88
N SER A 252 -22.97 -8.66 8.92
CA SER A 252 -22.41 -7.41 8.38
C SER A 252 -23.32 -6.70 7.35
N ILE A 253 -24.48 -7.30 6.97
CA ILE A 253 -25.36 -6.75 5.93
C ILE A 253 -26.03 -5.47 6.40
N GLU A 254 -26.51 -5.44 7.64
CA GLU A 254 -27.25 -4.30 8.17
C GLU A 254 -26.35 -3.24 8.77
N ARG A 255 -25.46 -3.66 9.66
CA ARG A 255 -24.54 -2.79 10.40
C ARG A 255 -23.20 -3.47 10.58
N GLN A 256 -22.14 -2.71 10.42
CA GLN A 256 -20.79 -3.17 10.74
C GLN A 256 -19.93 -1.99 11.14
N PHE A 257 -18.95 -2.27 11.95
CA PHE A 257 -17.92 -1.31 12.34
C PHE A 257 -16.55 -1.93 12.11
N LYS A 258 -15.65 -1.15 11.51
CA LYS A 258 -14.24 -1.50 11.36
C LYS A 258 -13.40 -0.37 11.94
N PHE A 259 -12.50 -0.72 12.83
CA PHE A 259 -11.40 0.14 13.26
C PHE A 259 -10.09 -0.43 12.76
N GLN A 260 -9.20 0.43 12.31
CA GLN A 260 -7.88 0.05 11.81
C GLN A 260 -6.88 1.13 12.19
N ALA A 261 -5.73 0.72 12.71
CA ALA A 261 -4.63 1.62 13.02
C ALA A 261 -3.31 0.91 12.72
N GLU A 262 -2.36 1.66 12.20
CA GLU A 262 -1.01 1.19 11.96
C GLU A 262 0.01 2.26 12.35
N TYR A 263 1.17 1.80 12.78
CA TYR A 263 2.33 2.62 13.12
C TYR A 263 3.56 2.07 12.40
N MET A 264 4.37 2.95 11.85
CA MET A 264 5.67 2.59 11.27
C MET A 264 6.77 3.52 11.80
N HIS A 265 7.97 2.95 11.95
CA HIS A 265 9.18 3.67 12.30
C HIS A 265 10.30 3.26 11.35
N ARG A 266 10.87 4.26 10.64
CA ARG A 266 11.95 4.06 9.67
C ARG A 266 13.25 4.69 10.15
N ARG A 267 14.36 3.98 9.98
CA ARG A 267 15.72 4.50 10.13
C ARG A 267 16.48 4.34 8.83
N GLU A 268 17.07 5.42 8.36
CA GLU A 268 17.96 5.37 7.22
C GLU A 268 19.37 5.81 7.62
N SER A 269 20.37 5.17 7.02
CA SER A 269 21.77 5.54 7.21
C SER A 269 22.60 5.22 5.97
N GLY A 270 23.44 6.17 5.55
CA GLY A 270 24.21 6.05 4.33
C GLY A 270 24.88 7.34 3.92
N THR A 271 24.98 7.55 2.61
CA THR A 271 25.51 8.75 1.98
C THR A 271 24.40 9.45 1.21
N LEU A 272 24.26 10.74 1.40
CA LEU A 272 23.42 11.63 0.59
C LEU A 272 24.34 12.45 -0.31
N VAL A 273 24.09 12.39 -1.61
CA VAL A 273 24.80 13.20 -2.61
C VAL A 273 23.86 14.33 -3.03
N PHE A 274 24.31 15.56 -2.81
CA PHE A 274 23.63 16.77 -3.26
C PHE A 274 24.03 17.06 -4.70
N ASP A 275 23.02 17.40 -5.53
CA ASP A 275 23.17 17.87 -6.91
C ASP A 275 24.08 16.94 -7.75
N THR A 276 23.59 15.72 -7.97
CA THR A 276 24.33 14.67 -8.72
C THR A 276 24.69 15.05 -10.15
N LEU A 277 23.98 16.00 -10.74
CA LEU A 277 24.19 16.49 -12.11
C LEU A 277 25.12 17.71 -12.19
N GLY A 278 25.39 18.38 -11.05
CA GLY A 278 26.23 19.58 -10.97
C GLY A 278 27.35 19.44 -9.99
N SER A 279 27.18 19.89 -8.75
CA SER A 279 28.24 19.95 -7.73
C SER A 279 28.68 18.59 -7.22
N ASN A 280 27.80 17.60 -7.22
CA ASN A 280 28.03 16.20 -6.86
C ASN A 280 28.71 16.01 -5.49
N LEU A 281 28.21 16.72 -4.45
CA LEU A 281 28.79 16.73 -3.12
C LEU A 281 28.18 15.61 -2.25
N GLY A 282 28.99 14.68 -1.77
CA GLY A 282 28.56 13.55 -0.93
C GLY A 282 28.84 13.78 0.55
N GLY A 283 27.91 13.42 1.42
CA GLY A 283 28.05 13.47 2.88
C GLY A 283 27.28 12.38 3.59
N ALA A 284 27.63 12.12 4.85
CA ALA A 284 26.89 11.17 5.69
C ALA A 284 25.44 11.63 5.86
N TYR A 285 24.52 10.67 5.87
CA TYR A 285 23.12 10.88 6.13
C TYR A 285 22.59 9.88 7.16
N ARG A 286 21.81 10.38 8.12
CA ARG A 286 21.05 9.54 9.05
C ARG A 286 19.71 10.19 9.34
N SER A 287 18.66 9.37 9.37
CA SER A 287 17.33 9.82 9.78
C SER A 287 16.63 8.78 10.67
N SER A 288 15.71 9.27 11.50
CA SER A 288 14.85 8.45 12.33
C SER A 288 13.46 9.07 12.29
N GLN A 289 12.55 8.43 11.59
CA GLN A 289 11.24 8.94 11.20
C GLN A 289 10.15 7.99 11.66
N SER A 290 8.98 8.49 12.01
CA SER A 290 7.83 7.67 12.37
C SER A 290 6.54 8.23 11.79
N GLY A 291 5.51 7.40 11.77
CA GLY A 291 4.19 7.79 11.35
C GLY A 291 3.14 6.80 11.77
N TRP A 292 1.91 7.24 11.84
CA TRP A 292 0.76 6.42 12.13
C TRP A 292 -0.49 6.96 11.47
N TYR A 293 -1.45 6.10 11.32
CA TYR A 293 -2.81 6.49 11.03
C TYR A 293 -3.78 5.66 11.86
N ALA A 294 -4.97 6.23 12.05
CA ALA A 294 -6.11 5.50 12.58
C ALA A 294 -7.34 5.84 11.76
N GLN A 295 -8.14 4.83 11.45
CA GLN A 295 -9.40 5.00 10.73
C GLN A 295 -10.52 4.19 11.38
N ALA A 296 -11.72 4.73 11.30
CA ALA A 296 -12.95 4.08 11.71
C ALA A 296 -13.97 4.17 10.58
N VAL A 297 -14.60 3.05 10.25
CA VAL A 297 -15.63 2.96 9.22
C VAL A 297 -16.85 2.31 9.82
N TYR A 298 -18.01 2.95 9.68
CA TYR A 298 -19.27 2.47 10.20
C TYR A 298 -20.33 2.37 9.09
N GLN A 299 -20.87 1.19 8.90
CA GLN A 299 -22.07 0.97 8.10
C GLN A 299 -23.30 1.22 8.97
N PHE A 300 -23.92 2.38 8.82
CA PHE A 300 -25.08 2.80 9.63
C PHE A 300 -26.42 2.27 9.11
N ARG A 301 -26.46 1.84 7.86
CA ARG A 301 -27.58 1.15 7.20
C ARG A 301 -27.03 0.31 6.04
N PRO A 302 -27.81 -0.67 5.54
CA PRO A 302 -27.37 -1.49 4.40
C PRO A 302 -26.86 -0.64 3.25
N ARG A 303 -25.65 -0.97 2.76
CA ARG A 303 -24.99 -0.33 1.61
C ARG A 303 -24.50 1.11 1.80
N TRP A 304 -24.61 1.67 3.01
CA TRP A 304 -24.13 3.03 3.31
C TRP A 304 -23.11 3.00 4.43
N ARG A 305 -21.92 3.50 4.15
CA ARG A 305 -20.83 3.60 5.13
C ARG A 305 -20.34 5.04 5.26
N VAL A 306 -19.93 5.40 6.46
CA VAL A 306 -19.21 6.64 6.74
C VAL A 306 -17.88 6.26 7.37
N GLY A 307 -16.83 6.99 7.04
CA GLY A 307 -15.49 6.76 7.58
C GLY A 307 -14.77 8.04 7.93
N LEU A 308 -13.95 7.96 8.95
CA LEU A 308 -13.02 9.01 9.38
C LEU A 308 -11.62 8.42 9.46
N ARG A 309 -10.61 9.11 8.92
CA ARG A 309 -9.18 8.78 9.05
C ARG A 309 -8.39 10.01 9.47
N TYR A 310 -7.44 9.77 10.36
CA TYR A 310 -6.42 10.72 10.75
C TYR A 310 -5.05 10.12 10.53
N ASP A 311 -4.19 10.86 9.85
CA ASP A 311 -2.81 10.53 9.54
C ASP A 311 -1.88 11.52 10.21
N SER A 312 -0.77 11.04 10.80
CA SER A 312 0.27 11.89 11.39
C SER A 312 1.65 11.29 11.17
N LEU A 313 2.58 12.10 10.72
CA LEU A 313 3.97 11.74 10.53
C LEU A 313 4.87 12.61 11.41
N HIS A 314 6.04 12.08 11.72
CA HIS A 314 7.12 12.79 12.41
C HIS A 314 8.44 12.53 11.67
N SER A 315 8.97 13.56 11.02
CA SER A 315 10.20 13.42 10.22
C SER A 315 11.47 13.36 11.07
N GLY A 316 11.44 13.89 12.29
CA GLY A 316 12.64 14.13 13.10
C GLY A 316 13.59 15.14 12.44
N ASP A 317 14.74 15.32 13.06
CA ASP A 317 15.84 16.12 12.52
C ASP A 317 16.89 15.18 11.88
N PRO A 318 17.09 15.19 10.55
CA PRO A 318 18.10 14.37 9.92
C PRO A 318 19.52 14.89 10.21
N ASP A 319 20.46 13.98 10.41
CA ASP A 319 21.89 14.30 10.43
C ASP A 319 22.39 14.42 8.99
N LEU A 320 22.69 15.63 8.58
CA LEU A 320 23.18 16.00 7.25
C LEU A 320 24.67 16.32 7.34
N GLY A 321 25.53 15.36 7.02
CA GLY A 321 26.98 15.50 7.15
C GLY A 321 27.57 16.69 6.39
N LEU A 322 27.01 17.05 5.22
CA LEU A 322 27.43 18.23 4.44
C LEU A 322 27.12 19.55 5.18
N VAL A 323 26.01 19.60 5.92
CA VAL A 323 25.64 20.78 6.75
C VAL A 323 26.51 20.82 8.01
N THR A 324 26.67 19.68 8.67
CA THR A 324 27.50 19.58 9.88
C THR A 324 28.97 19.93 9.61
N ALA A 325 29.48 19.59 8.42
CA ALA A 325 30.83 19.95 7.97
C ALA A 325 30.96 21.41 7.48
N GLY A 326 29.86 22.18 7.41
CA GLY A 326 29.85 23.56 6.90
C GLY A 326 30.09 23.67 5.39
N VAL A 327 29.89 22.60 4.63
CA VAL A 327 30.05 22.59 3.16
C VAL A 327 28.81 23.18 2.49
N LEU A 328 27.62 22.86 2.99
CA LEU A 328 26.32 23.34 2.52
C LEU A 328 25.51 23.90 3.70
N ASN A 329 24.45 24.65 3.39
CA ASN A 329 23.51 25.16 4.39
C ASN A 329 22.33 24.18 4.56
N ALA A 330 21.65 24.25 5.70
CA ALA A 330 20.42 23.50 5.92
C ALA A 330 19.30 23.86 4.90
N ARG A 331 19.34 25.05 4.31
CA ARG A 331 18.40 25.47 3.25
C ARG A 331 18.56 24.74 1.95
N ASP A 332 19.75 24.19 1.68
CA ASP A 332 20.02 23.35 0.49
C ASP A 332 19.30 21.99 0.61
N PHE A 333 18.75 21.66 1.77
CA PHE A 333 17.98 20.45 2.06
C PHE A 333 16.62 20.82 2.67
N SER A 334 15.96 21.84 2.14
CA SER A 334 14.68 22.37 2.69
C SER A 334 13.59 21.30 2.73
N ASP A 335 13.56 20.38 1.76
CA ASP A 335 12.57 19.29 1.70
C ASP A 335 12.77 18.24 2.81
N LEU A 336 14.00 18.12 3.35
CA LEU A 336 14.36 17.21 4.45
C LEU A 336 14.33 17.87 5.82
N ALA A 337 14.07 19.18 5.91
CA ALA A 337 13.98 19.88 7.18
C ALA A 337 12.81 19.34 8.02
N ALA A 338 12.98 19.34 9.35
CA ALA A 338 11.98 18.80 10.29
C ALA A 338 10.58 19.37 10.06
N TYR A 339 9.62 18.47 9.90
CA TYR A 339 8.21 18.78 9.70
C TYR A 339 7.33 17.60 10.09
N ASP A 340 6.16 17.86 10.63
CA ASP A 340 5.20 16.86 11.06
C ASP A 340 3.93 16.92 10.19
N PRO A 341 3.90 16.21 9.06
CA PRO A 341 2.73 16.14 8.18
C PRO A 341 1.51 15.53 8.86
N GLU A 342 0.34 16.11 8.60
CA GLU A 342 -0.93 15.61 9.09
C GLU A 342 -2.00 15.62 8.00
N ARG A 343 -3.00 14.72 8.11
CA ARG A 343 -4.16 14.72 7.22
C ARG A 343 -5.38 14.16 7.95
N VAL A 344 -6.52 14.84 7.75
CA VAL A 344 -7.85 14.36 8.17
C VAL A 344 -8.66 14.07 6.94
N SER A 345 -9.29 12.88 6.87
CA SER A 345 -10.14 12.47 5.76
C SER A 345 -11.50 11.99 6.26
N LEU A 346 -12.57 12.44 5.63
CA LEU A 346 -13.94 12.00 5.85
C LEU A 346 -14.49 11.39 4.57
N MET A 347 -15.13 10.23 4.68
CA MET A 347 -15.66 9.48 3.55
C MET A 347 -17.11 9.09 3.75
N LEU A 348 -17.88 9.09 2.66
CA LEU A 348 -19.21 8.53 2.56
C LEU A 348 -19.27 7.58 1.35
N ASP A 349 -19.60 6.31 1.60
CA ASP A 349 -19.75 5.26 0.59
C ASP A 349 -21.20 4.87 0.40
N TRP A 350 -21.57 4.63 -0.85
CA TRP A 350 -22.81 3.96 -1.22
C TRP A 350 -22.52 2.82 -2.21
N SER A 351 -22.92 1.60 -1.85
CA SER A 351 -22.79 0.41 -2.69
C SER A 351 -24.16 -0.08 -3.13
N PRO A 352 -24.72 0.41 -4.28
CA PRO A 352 -26.03 -0.01 -4.76
C PRO A 352 -26.13 -1.52 -5.02
N SER A 353 -25.02 -2.16 -5.34
CA SER A 353 -24.87 -3.61 -5.46
C SER A 353 -23.53 -4.06 -4.88
N GLU A 354 -23.27 -5.36 -4.86
CA GLU A 354 -21.96 -5.94 -4.50
C GLU A 354 -20.85 -5.63 -5.53
N PHE A 355 -21.27 -5.26 -6.76
CA PHE A 355 -20.35 -4.99 -7.88
C PHE A 355 -20.08 -3.50 -8.10
N THR A 356 -20.73 -2.63 -7.33
CA THR A 356 -20.69 -1.18 -7.60
C THR A 356 -20.53 -0.40 -6.30
N ARG A 357 -19.62 0.57 -6.30
CA ARG A 357 -19.42 1.49 -5.19
C ARG A 357 -19.25 2.92 -5.71
N LEU A 358 -19.97 3.84 -5.09
CA LEU A 358 -19.78 5.29 -5.22
C LEU A 358 -19.24 5.82 -3.88
N ARG A 359 -18.19 6.60 -3.94
CA ARG A 359 -17.53 7.18 -2.76
C ARG A 359 -17.33 8.67 -2.94
N LEU A 360 -17.73 9.42 -1.93
CA LEU A 360 -17.38 10.83 -1.76
C LEU A 360 -16.38 10.93 -0.60
N GLN A 361 -15.25 11.57 -0.83
CA GLN A 361 -14.25 11.83 0.20
C GLN A 361 -13.88 13.31 0.23
N PHE A 362 -13.75 13.83 1.43
CA PHE A 362 -13.16 15.13 1.71
C PHE A 362 -11.89 14.92 2.54
N ALA A 363 -10.80 15.60 2.19
CA ALA A 363 -9.58 15.59 2.99
C ALA A 363 -9.03 17.01 3.18
N GLN A 364 -8.49 17.25 4.37
CA GLN A 364 -7.64 18.39 4.67
C GLN A 364 -6.22 17.86 4.87
N ASP A 365 -5.36 18.16 3.89
CA ASP A 365 -4.01 17.64 3.80
C ASP A 365 -3.00 18.74 4.13
N GLN A 366 -2.10 18.43 5.04
CA GLN A 366 -0.97 19.28 5.46
C GLN A 366 0.36 18.53 5.26
N ALA A 367 0.44 17.68 4.22
CA ALA A 367 1.67 16.97 3.89
C ALA A 367 2.78 17.92 3.45
N ARG A 368 2.43 18.99 2.73
CA ARG A 368 3.36 20.03 2.29
C ARG A 368 3.61 21.06 3.39
N ARG A 369 4.87 21.43 3.57
CA ARG A 369 5.23 22.55 4.45
C ARG A 369 4.53 23.84 4.00
N ASP A 370 3.98 24.56 4.95
CA ASP A 370 3.33 25.89 4.76
C ASP A 370 2.18 25.89 3.73
N ALA A 371 1.60 24.74 3.43
CA ALA A 371 0.50 24.61 2.50
C ALA A 371 -0.60 23.70 3.04
N HIS A 372 -1.82 24.23 3.09
CA HIS A 372 -3.01 23.43 3.36
C HIS A 372 -3.70 23.13 2.04
N ASP A 373 -4.01 21.87 1.79
CA ASP A 373 -4.73 21.41 0.59
C ASP A 373 -6.09 20.85 0.99
N GLN A 374 -7.15 21.48 0.49
CA GLN A 374 -8.49 20.95 0.59
C GLN A 374 -8.77 20.10 -0.63
N GLN A 375 -9.12 18.85 -0.39
CA GLN A 375 -9.29 17.85 -1.43
C GLN A 375 -10.72 17.28 -1.38
N ILE A 376 -11.37 17.24 -2.51
CA ILE A 376 -12.68 16.61 -2.67
C ILE A 376 -12.57 15.58 -3.79
N PHE A 377 -12.97 14.36 -3.50
CA PHE A 377 -12.94 13.26 -4.46
C PHE A 377 -14.32 12.64 -4.59
N LEU A 378 -14.69 12.33 -5.83
CA LEU A 378 -15.80 11.45 -6.15
C LEU A 378 -15.25 10.27 -6.93
N GLN A 379 -15.44 9.05 -6.43
CA GLN A 379 -14.98 7.83 -7.07
C GLN A 379 -16.16 6.91 -7.36
N TYR A 380 -16.11 6.25 -8.51
CA TYR A 380 -16.94 5.08 -8.76
C TYR A 380 -16.07 3.86 -9.07
N LEU A 381 -16.53 2.70 -8.63
CA LEU A 381 -15.89 1.41 -8.87
C LEU A 381 -16.92 0.44 -9.39
N TYR A 382 -16.53 -0.31 -10.43
CA TYR A 382 -17.27 -1.44 -10.97
C TYR A 382 -16.41 -2.70 -10.92
N SER A 383 -16.99 -3.78 -10.40
CA SER A 383 -16.37 -5.11 -10.35
C SER A 383 -17.07 -6.02 -11.35
N ILE A 384 -16.34 -6.64 -12.26
CA ILE A 384 -16.85 -7.52 -13.30
C ILE A 384 -16.13 -8.86 -13.21
N GLY A 385 -16.87 -9.99 -13.24
CA GLY A 385 -16.31 -11.33 -13.23
C GLY A 385 -16.13 -11.93 -11.84
N ALA A 386 -15.32 -13.01 -11.76
CA ALA A 386 -15.07 -13.72 -10.51
C ALA A 386 -14.11 -12.93 -9.64
N HIS A 387 -14.66 -12.20 -8.68
CA HIS A 387 -13.88 -11.46 -7.71
C HIS A 387 -13.53 -12.35 -6.51
N GLY A 388 -12.24 -12.47 -6.19
CA GLY A 388 -11.79 -13.19 -5.00
C GLY A 388 -12.29 -12.53 -3.72
N ALA A 389 -12.55 -13.32 -2.67
CA ALA A 389 -12.87 -12.78 -1.35
C ALA A 389 -11.68 -11.97 -0.83
N HIS A 390 -11.94 -10.76 -0.36
CA HIS A 390 -10.91 -9.93 0.27
C HIS A 390 -10.39 -10.62 1.53
N LYS A 391 -9.08 -10.52 1.78
CA LYS A 391 -8.46 -10.97 3.02
C LYS A 391 -9.05 -10.22 4.22
N PHE A 392 -8.99 -10.85 5.38
CA PHE A 392 -9.49 -10.32 6.66
C PHE A 392 -9.06 -8.88 6.91
#